data_1191f4780aac57d9e9fdb44183856f51
#
_entry.id   1191f4780aac57d9e9fdb44183856f51
#
_cell.length_a   1.000
_cell.length_b   1.000
_cell.length_c   1.000
_cell.angle_alpha   90.00
_cell.angle_beta   90.00
_cell.angle_gamma   90.00
#
_symmetry.space_group_name_H-M   'P 1'
#
loop_
_entity.id
_entity.type
_entity.pdbx_description
1 polymer ?
#
loop_
_entity_poly.entity_id
_entity_poly.type
_entity_poly.pdbx_seq_one_letter_code
_entity_poly.pdbx_strand_id
1 'polypeptide(L)'
;MSTELENVKKQEEEYSASNIQVLEGLEAVRKRPAMYIGDIGEKGLHHLVYEVVDNSIDEALAGYCTDIDVTINEDNSITVRDNGRGIPTDYHEKEGKSALEVVLTVLHAGGKFDKGSYKVSGGLHGVGVSCVNALSTLLIAEIHSRDGKIYRQTYSKGAPTSQVEVVGECTDRGTIITFKPDGSIFTHTTEYKYDILANRLRELAFLNKGISLNLYDKRPDEEGKTREDHFYSEEGLKEFVKYLDATRGTPIVEQIIYLDTEKNGVPVEVAMQYNDSFSENVHSYVNNINTIEGGTHLTGFRRALTRTLKKYAEDSGMLAKLKFDINGDDFREGLTAVVSVKVQEPQFEGQTKTKLGNDEVAAAVDQALASALGDYLEENPKDAKAIVQKVILAATARHAARHARELVQRKTVLSGAGLPGKLADCSSRDRSIAEI
;
A
#
# COMPACT_ATOMS: atom_id res chain seq x y z
N MET A 1 38.71 -24.70 -32.87
CA MET A 1 37.66 -25.75 -32.77
C MET A 1 37.93 -26.78 -31.66
N SER A 2 39.12 -27.36 -31.52
CA SER A 2 39.40 -28.33 -30.43
C SER A 2 39.42 -27.70 -29.02
N THR A 3 39.96 -26.51 -28.86
CA THR A 3 40.07 -25.80 -27.59
C THR A 3 38.74 -25.26 -27.08
N GLU A 4 37.81 -24.90 -27.94
CA GLU A 4 36.44 -24.46 -27.53
C GLU A 4 35.57 -25.64 -27.11
N LEU A 5 35.72 -26.80 -27.78
CA LEU A 5 35.05 -28.04 -27.40
C LEU A 5 35.55 -28.62 -26.07
N GLU A 6 36.84 -28.48 -25.76
CA GLU A 6 37.41 -28.85 -24.44
C GLU A 6 36.95 -27.89 -23.33
N ASN A 7 36.80 -26.60 -23.59
CA ASN A 7 36.29 -25.64 -22.62
C ASN A 7 34.77 -25.84 -22.36
N VAL A 8 33.98 -26.19 -23.38
CA VAL A 8 32.57 -26.51 -23.21
C VAL A 8 32.40 -27.81 -22.40
N LYS A 9 33.21 -28.84 -22.70
CA LYS A 9 33.19 -30.10 -21.91
C LYS A 9 33.65 -29.88 -20.46
N LYS A 10 34.63 -29.02 -20.19
CA LYS A 10 35.04 -28.66 -18.83
C LYS A 10 33.94 -27.91 -18.09
N GLN A 11 33.14 -27.08 -18.75
CA GLN A 11 31.97 -26.41 -18.11
C GLN A 11 30.83 -27.41 -17.84
N GLU A 12 30.60 -28.41 -18.67
CA GLU A 12 29.58 -29.44 -18.43
C GLU A 12 29.97 -30.44 -17.32
N GLU A 13 31.28 -30.69 -17.11
CA GLU A 13 31.75 -31.53 -16.00
C GLU A 13 31.75 -30.84 -14.65
N GLU A 14 31.63 -29.49 -14.59
CA GLU A 14 31.63 -28.73 -13.33
C GLU A 14 30.23 -28.57 -12.69
N TYR A 15 29.11 -28.81 -13.38
CA TYR A 15 27.78 -28.73 -12.79
C TYR A 15 27.37 -30.09 -12.21
N SER A 16 27.54 -30.23 -10.90
CA SER A 16 27.22 -31.45 -10.15
C SER A 16 26.38 -31.15 -8.91
N ALA A 17 25.96 -32.17 -8.20
CA ALA A 17 25.21 -32.02 -6.95
C ALA A 17 25.94 -31.13 -5.92
N SER A 18 27.28 -31.05 -5.99
CA SER A 18 28.08 -30.18 -5.12
C SER A 18 27.89 -28.68 -5.39
N ASN A 19 27.36 -28.32 -6.56
CA ASN A 19 27.06 -26.94 -6.93
C ASN A 19 25.67 -26.48 -6.46
N ILE A 20 24.84 -27.43 -5.98
CA ILE A 20 23.53 -27.12 -5.41
C ILE A 20 23.73 -26.70 -3.95
N GLN A 21 23.55 -25.39 -3.69
CA GLN A 21 23.61 -24.84 -2.33
C GLN A 21 22.21 -24.78 -1.73
N VAL A 22 22.04 -25.39 -0.59
CA VAL A 22 20.84 -25.23 0.24
C VAL A 22 21.12 -24.09 1.23
N LEU A 23 20.32 -23.04 1.18
CA LEU A 23 20.40 -21.91 2.08
C LEU A 23 19.32 -22.08 3.17
N GLU A 24 19.74 -22.06 4.41
CA GLU A 24 18.84 -22.20 5.55
C GLU A 24 18.66 -20.87 6.31
N GLY A 25 17.44 -20.67 6.82
CA GLY A 25 17.12 -19.56 7.72
C GLY A 25 17.46 -18.17 7.13
N LEU A 26 18.07 -17.33 7.95
CA LEU A 26 18.35 -15.93 7.64
C LEU A 26 19.53 -15.75 6.66
N GLU A 27 20.33 -16.77 6.40
CA GLU A 27 21.37 -16.73 5.38
C GLU A 27 20.74 -16.57 3.97
N ALA A 28 19.61 -17.22 3.72
CA ALA A 28 18.85 -17.08 2.47
C ALA A 28 18.41 -15.62 2.25
N VAL A 29 17.97 -14.93 3.31
CA VAL A 29 17.59 -13.51 3.26
C VAL A 29 18.78 -12.64 2.88
N ARG A 30 19.93 -12.84 3.51
CA ARG A 30 21.14 -12.06 3.21
C ARG A 30 21.66 -12.29 1.80
N LYS A 31 21.53 -13.51 1.26
CA LYS A 31 21.99 -13.86 -0.08
C LYS A 31 21.06 -13.38 -1.19
N ARG A 32 19.76 -13.28 -0.91
CA ARG A 32 18.73 -12.86 -1.88
C ARG A 32 17.75 -11.85 -1.23
N PRO A 33 18.24 -10.70 -0.73
CA PRO A 33 17.41 -9.76 0.02
C PRO A 33 16.22 -9.23 -0.78
N ALA A 34 16.37 -8.98 -2.08
CA ALA A 34 15.29 -8.49 -2.94
C ALA A 34 14.06 -9.43 -3.01
N MET A 35 14.23 -10.74 -2.76
CA MET A 35 13.10 -11.68 -2.67
C MET A 35 12.19 -11.41 -1.48
N TYR A 36 12.73 -10.83 -0.40
CA TYR A 36 12.03 -10.61 0.87
C TYR A 36 11.56 -9.16 1.04
N ILE A 37 12.36 -8.18 0.60
CA ILE A 37 12.09 -6.74 0.76
C ILE A 37 11.83 -6.00 -0.56
N GLY A 38 11.79 -6.75 -1.69
CA GLY A 38 11.45 -6.23 -3.02
C GLY A 38 12.57 -5.47 -3.73
N ASP A 39 13.43 -4.78 -3.03
CA ASP A 39 14.51 -3.93 -3.55
C ASP A 39 15.67 -3.85 -2.55
N ILE A 40 16.88 -3.53 -3.02
CA ILE A 40 18.07 -3.28 -2.18
C ILE A 40 18.56 -1.83 -2.25
N GLY A 41 17.83 -0.98 -2.96
CA GLY A 41 18.05 0.48 -3.01
C GLY A 41 17.28 1.22 -1.93
N GLU A 42 16.96 2.48 -2.20
CA GLU A 42 16.25 3.37 -1.27
C GLU A 42 14.89 2.80 -0.81
N LYS A 43 14.12 2.19 -1.72
CA LYS A 43 12.82 1.59 -1.37
C LYS A 43 12.96 0.45 -0.38
N GLY A 44 13.89 -0.48 -0.63
CA GLY A 44 14.15 -1.61 0.25
C GLY A 44 14.70 -1.18 1.61
N LEU A 45 15.54 -0.13 1.64
CA LEU A 45 16.04 0.45 2.87
C LEU A 45 14.89 0.95 3.77
N HIS A 46 13.98 1.76 3.21
CA HIS A 46 12.83 2.29 3.95
C HIS A 46 11.82 1.19 4.29
N HIS A 47 11.75 0.12 3.50
CA HIS A 47 10.89 -1.03 3.78
C HIS A 47 11.25 -1.72 5.09
N LEU A 48 12.52 -1.73 5.51
CA LEU A 48 12.92 -2.23 6.82
C LEU A 48 12.20 -1.51 7.97
N VAL A 49 12.05 -0.18 7.85
CA VAL A 49 11.31 0.62 8.84
C VAL A 49 9.83 0.24 8.80
N TYR A 50 9.26 0.09 7.61
CA TYR A 50 7.85 -0.28 7.46
C TYR A 50 7.54 -1.63 8.11
N GLU A 51 8.41 -2.63 7.97
CA GLU A 51 8.19 -3.95 8.59
C GLU A 51 8.17 -3.88 10.13
N VAL A 52 8.95 -2.99 10.75
CA VAL A 52 8.92 -2.80 12.21
C VAL A 52 7.69 -1.99 12.63
N VAL A 53 7.40 -0.88 11.94
CA VAL A 53 6.23 -0.03 12.22
C VAL A 53 4.92 -0.80 12.01
N ASP A 54 4.82 -1.61 10.95
CA ASP A 54 3.63 -2.42 10.66
C ASP A 54 3.37 -3.45 11.79
N ASN A 55 4.40 -3.93 12.52
CA ASN A 55 4.20 -4.76 13.70
C ASN A 55 3.55 -3.98 14.85
N SER A 56 3.96 -2.74 15.08
CA SER A 56 3.34 -1.85 16.07
C SER A 56 1.91 -1.47 15.68
N ILE A 57 1.64 -1.26 14.40
CA ILE A 57 0.29 -1.05 13.86
C ILE A 57 -0.59 -2.30 14.03
N ASP A 58 -0.04 -3.52 13.88
CA ASP A 58 -0.79 -4.75 14.15
C ASP A 58 -1.18 -4.87 15.64
N GLU A 59 -0.33 -4.42 16.57
CA GLU A 59 -0.68 -4.28 17.99
C GLU A 59 -1.81 -3.26 18.20
N ALA A 60 -1.80 -2.16 17.44
CA ALA A 60 -2.86 -1.15 17.48
C ALA A 60 -4.18 -1.69 16.92
N LEU A 61 -4.16 -2.42 15.80
CA LEU A 61 -5.34 -3.11 15.25
C LEU A 61 -5.92 -4.15 16.20
N ALA A 62 -5.06 -4.79 17.02
CA ALA A 62 -5.48 -5.70 18.08
C ALA A 62 -6.01 -4.95 19.33
N GLY A 63 -5.95 -3.62 19.38
CA GLY A 63 -6.44 -2.78 20.47
C GLY A 63 -5.47 -2.60 21.64
N TYR A 64 -4.18 -2.89 21.46
CA TYR A 64 -3.19 -2.86 22.54
C TYR A 64 -2.16 -1.72 22.42
N CYS A 65 -2.10 -1.03 21.30
CA CYS A 65 -1.16 0.07 21.07
C CYS A 65 -1.89 1.34 20.66
N THR A 66 -1.48 2.48 21.19
CA THR A 66 -2.04 3.81 20.90
C THR A 66 -0.98 4.84 20.52
N ASP A 67 0.28 4.53 20.75
CA ASP A 67 1.39 5.46 20.54
C ASP A 67 2.61 4.74 19.94
N ILE A 68 3.17 5.29 18.87
CA ILE A 68 4.30 4.74 18.13
C ILE A 68 5.28 5.86 17.82
N ASP A 69 6.51 5.71 18.31
CA ASP A 69 7.62 6.62 18.04
C ASP A 69 8.59 6.01 17.03
N VAL A 70 8.94 6.76 16.01
CA VAL A 70 9.98 6.40 15.03
C VAL A 70 11.08 7.44 15.10
N THR A 71 12.31 7.01 15.37
CA THR A 71 13.47 7.91 15.49
C THR A 71 14.53 7.54 14.48
N ILE A 72 14.96 8.50 13.66
CA ILE A 72 16.21 8.43 12.91
C ILE A 72 17.30 8.94 13.83
N ASN A 73 18.22 8.08 14.25
CA ASN A 73 19.29 8.45 15.16
C ASN A 73 20.43 9.17 14.42
N GLU A 74 21.31 9.85 15.17
CA GLU A 74 22.45 10.58 14.60
C GLU A 74 23.39 9.67 13.78
N ASP A 75 23.56 8.43 14.17
CA ASP A 75 24.36 7.42 13.46
C ASP A 75 23.62 6.74 12.31
N ASN A 76 22.44 7.28 11.95
CA ASN A 76 21.55 6.79 10.90
C ASN A 76 21.02 5.36 11.16
N SER A 77 20.96 4.92 12.42
CA SER A 77 20.13 3.79 12.83
C SER A 77 18.70 4.24 13.05
N ILE A 78 17.76 3.30 13.04
CA ILE A 78 16.34 3.56 13.32
C ILE A 78 15.97 2.94 14.66
N THR A 79 15.20 3.69 15.46
CA THR A 79 14.52 3.17 16.65
C THR A 79 13.02 3.29 16.44
N VAL A 80 12.30 2.19 16.59
CA VAL A 80 10.83 2.16 16.64
C VAL A 80 10.42 1.69 18.04
N ARG A 81 9.59 2.49 18.71
CA ARG A 81 9.01 2.19 20.01
C ARG A 81 7.49 2.18 19.90
N ASP A 82 6.86 1.20 20.52
CA ASP A 82 5.42 1.16 20.71
C ASP A 82 5.06 0.93 22.20
N ASN A 83 3.82 1.25 22.55
CA ASN A 83 3.28 0.99 23.88
C ASN A 83 2.34 -0.25 23.90
N GLY A 84 2.58 -1.22 23.00
CA GLY A 84 1.81 -2.46 22.90
C GLY A 84 2.09 -3.47 24.01
N ARG A 85 1.72 -4.74 23.76
CA ARG A 85 1.89 -5.82 24.76
C ARG A 85 3.33 -6.22 25.00
N GLY A 86 4.23 -5.91 24.07
CA GLY A 86 5.59 -6.44 24.03
C GLY A 86 5.67 -7.84 23.42
N ILE A 87 6.78 -8.16 22.77
CA ILE A 87 7.07 -9.51 22.27
C ILE A 87 7.30 -10.43 23.48
N PRO A 88 6.70 -11.66 23.53
CA PRO A 88 6.94 -12.61 24.61
C PRO A 88 8.44 -12.94 24.74
N THR A 89 8.93 -13.02 25.97
CA THR A 89 10.34 -13.35 26.28
C THR A 89 10.49 -14.74 26.91
N ASP A 90 9.36 -15.42 27.15
CA ASP A 90 9.32 -16.76 27.74
C ASP A 90 10.04 -17.79 26.85
N TYR A 91 10.45 -18.89 27.47
CA TYR A 91 11.14 -19.98 26.79
C TYR A 91 10.17 -20.74 25.85
N HIS A 92 10.58 -20.90 24.59
CA HIS A 92 9.84 -21.66 23.59
C HIS A 92 10.38 -23.08 23.49
N GLU A 93 9.65 -24.05 24.06
CA GLU A 93 10.11 -25.44 24.26
C GLU A 93 10.55 -26.13 22.96
N LYS A 94 9.80 -25.93 21.84
CA LYS A 94 10.12 -26.60 20.58
C LYS A 94 11.42 -26.07 19.93
N GLU A 95 11.69 -24.78 20.07
CA GLU A 95 12.84 -24.14 19.46
C GLU A 95 14.06 -24.09 20.38
N GLY A 96 13.89 -24.41 21.67
CA GLY A 96 14.96 -24.43 22.64
C GLY A 96 15.58 -23.07 22.97
N LYS A 97 14.83 -21.98 22.77
CA LYS A 97 15.27 -20.58 22.97
C LYS A 97 14.09 -19.68 23.34
N SER A 98 14.34 -18.42 23.66
CA SER A 98 13.28 -17.48 24.01
C SER A 98 12.34 -17.21 22.82
N ALA A 99 11.07 -16.91 23.09
CA ALA A 99 10.13 -16.54 22.04
C ALA A 99 10.58 -15.27 21.29
N LEU A 100 11.22 -14.31 21.98
CA LEU A 100 11.85 -13.14 21.37
C LEU A 100 12.90 -13.55 20.33
N GLU A 101 13.80 -14.46 20.68
CA GLU A 101 14.82 -14.95 19.75
C GLU A 101 14.19 -15.73 18.58
N VAL A 102 13.15 -16.53 18.82
CA VAL A 102 12.42 -17.25 17.76
C VAL A 102 11.87 -16.25 16.74
N VAL A 103 11.14 -15.23 17.18
CA VAL A 103 10.53 -14.20 16.29
C VAL A 103 11.58 -13.46 15.47
N LEU A 104 12.75 -13.21 16.02
CA LEU A 104 13.80 -12.42 15.37
C LEU A 104 14.78 -13.27 14.53
N THR A 105 14.85 -14.59 14.72
CA THR A 105 15.84 -15.44 14.04
C THR A 105 15.28 -16.57 13.20
N VAL A 106 13.98 -16.89 13.34
CA VAL A 106 13.34 -17.97 12.59
C VAL A 106 12.37 -17.39 11.57
N LEU A 107 12.49 -17.79 10.31
CA LEU A 107 11.53 -17.45 9.27
C LEU A 107 10.21 -18.19 9.50
N HIS A 108 9.11 -17.55 9.17
CA HIS A 108 7.77 -18.12 9.36
C HIS A 108 7.41 -18.44 10.82
N ALA A 109 7.95 -17.65 11.75
CA ALA A 109 7.62 -17.70 13.17
C ALA A 109 6.91 -16.41 13.61
N GLY A 110 5.93 -16.52 14.51
CA GLY A 110 5.24 -15.36 15.10
C GLY A 110 3.84 -15.66 15.58
N GLY A 111 3.33 -14.85 16.50
CA GLY A 111 2.00 -14.97 17.09
C GLY A 111 0.84 -14.67 16.10
N LYS A 112 1.14 -14.14 14.91
CA LYS A 112 0.15 -13.79 13.88
C LYS A 112 -0.41 -15.00 13.13
N PHE A 113 0.18 -16.18 13.29
CA PHE A 113 -0.38 -17.45 12.81
C PHE A 113 -1.50 -17.97 13.72
N ASP A 114 -1.60 -17.46 14.95
CA ASP A 114 -2.68 -17.79 15.87
C ASP A 114 -3.82 -16.76 15.74
N LYS A 115 -4.98 -17.21 15.24
CA LYS A 115 -6.19 -16.37 15.06
C LYS A 115 -6.77 -15.83 16.37
N GLY A 116 -6.40 -16.43 17.52
CA GLY A 116 -6.79 -15.98 18.84
C GLY A 116 -6.06 -14.69 19.24
N SER A 117 -4.83 -14.52 18.79
CA SER A 117 -3.97 -13.39 19.15
C SER A 117 -4.15 -12.18 18.24
N TYR A 118 -4.38 -12.40 16.94
CA TYR A 118 -4.59 -11.34 15.94
C TYR A 118 -5.70 -11.75 14.97
N LYS A 119 -6.83 -11.04 15.01
CA LYS A 119 -7.94 -11.27 14.06
C LYS A 119 -7.63 -10.73 12.67
N VAL A 120 -6.93 -9.62 12.60
CA VAL A 120 -6.49 -8.94 11.39
C VAL A 120 -5.06 -8.48 11.59
N SER A 121 -4.18 -8.70 10.63
CA SER A 121 -2.81 -8.19 10.65
C SER A 121 -2.31 -7.90 9.24
N GLY A 122 -1.39 -6.95 9.11
CA GLY A 122 -0.63 -6.71 7.88
C GLY A 122 0.51 -7.71 7.70
N GLY A 123 1.09 -8.17 8.82
CA GLY A 123 2.15 -9.18 8.84
C GLY A 123 1.60 -10.60 8.73
N LEU A 124 1.72 -11.21 7.53
CA LEU A 124 1.11 -12.52 7.23
C LEU A 124 2.11 -13.66 7.23
N HIS A 125 3.35 -13.39 6.85
CA HIS A 125 4.32 -14.43 6.52
C HIS A 125 5.29 -14.76 7.67
N GLY A 126 5.28 -13.98 8.77
CA GLY A 126 6.19 -14.18 9.91
C GLY A 126 7.66 -14.02 9.52
N VAL A 127 7.97 -13.11 8.57
CA VAL A 127 9.33 -12.91 8.07
C VAL A 127 9.84 -11.46 8.21
N GLY A 128 8.96 -10.49 8.44
CA GLY A 128 9.32 -9.06 8.37
C GLY A 128 10.46 -8.68 9.30
N VAL A 129 10.26 -8.80 10.60
CA VAL A 129 11.28 -8.39 11.59
C VAL A 129 12.54 -9.27 11.56
N SER A 130 12.41 -10.56 11.21
CA SER A 130 13.57 -11.44 11.03
C SER A 130 14.39 -11.05 9.79
N CYS A 131 13.75 -10.55 8.72
CA CYS A 131 14.44 -9.94 7.59
C CYS A 131 15.16 -8.65 7.99
N VAL A 132 14.54 -7.77 8.79
CA VAL A 132 15.21 -6.56 9.32
C VAL A 132 16.46 -6.96 10.09
N ASN A 133 16.37 -7.97 10.97
CA ASN A 133 17.52 -8.50 11.71
C ASN A 133 18.62 -9.02 10.76
N ALA A 134 18.26 -9.87 9.80
CA ALA A 134 19.20 -10.44 8.84
C ALA A 134 19.95 -9.37 8.03
N LEU A 135 19.28 -8.26 7.72
CA LEU A 135 19.80 -7.19 6.85
C LEU A 135 20.42 -6.02 7.64
N SER A 136 20.61 -6.19 8.95
CA SER A 136 21.19 -5.18 9.83
C SER A 136 22.53 -5.64 10.44
N THR A 137 23.47 -4.71 10.53
CA THR A 137 24.75 -4.94 11.26
C THR A 137 24.56 -4.97 12.77
N LEU A 138 23.54 -4.27 13.24
CA LEU A 138 23.12 -4.23 14.64
C LEU A 138 21.60 -4.24 14.70
N LEU A 139 21.03 -5.08 15.55
CA LEU A 139 19.65 -4.97 16.01
C LEU A 139 19.62 -5.16 17.51
N ILE A 140 18.92 -4.27 18.21
CA ILE A 140 18.66 -4.33 19.64
C ILE A 140 17.16 -4.40 19.82
N ALA A 141 16.68 -5.44 20.50
CA ALA A 141 15.31 -5.59 20.92
C ALA A 141 15.21 -5.38 22.44
N GLU A 142 14.42 -4.40 22.85
CA GLU A 142 14.08 -4.16 24.26
C GLU A 142 12.58 -4.34 24.44
N ILE A 143 12.21 -5.11 25.45
CA ILE A 143 10.83 -5.44 25.75
C ILE A 143 10.50 -4.97 27.16
N HIS A 144 9.60 -4.01 27.26
CA HIS A 144 8.98 -3.60 28.51
C HIS A 144 7.84 -4.56 28.82
N SER A 145 8.13 -5.53 29.67
CA SER A 145 7.28 -6.68 29.91
C SER A 145 6.23 -6.41 31.00
N ARG A 146 5.17 -7.22 30.97
CA ARG A 146 4.09 -7.20 31.96
C ARG A 146 4.55 -7.45 33.40
N ASP A 147 5.67 -8.14 33.59
CA ASP A 147 6.24 -8.43 34.92
C ASP A 147 7.02 -7.26 35.51
N GLY A 148 7.05 -6.09 34.83
CA GLY A 148 7.74 -4.89 35.27
C GLY A 148 9.25 -4.90 35.00
N LYS A 149 9.72 -5.80 34.14
CA LYS A 149 11.14 -5.90 33.77
C LYS A 149 11.37 -5.46 32.34
N ILE A 150 12.55 -4.92 32.08
CA ILE A 150 13.06 -4.63 30.76
C ILE A 150 13.99 -5.78 30.33
N TYR A 151 13.56 -6.51 29.31
CA TYR A 151 14.36 -7.55 28.68
C TYR A 151 15.06 -6.98 27.46
N ARG A 152 16.33 -7.35 27.25
CA ARG A 152 17.10 -6.94 26.07
C ARG A 152 17.82 -8.12 25.47
N GLN A 153 17.87 -8.15 24.14
CA GLN A 153 18.72 -9.04 23.35
C GLN A 153 19.28 -8.29 22.16
N THR A 154 20.52 -8.57 21.81
CA THR A 154 21.24 -7.94 20.70
C THR A 154 21.59 -8.95 19.63
N TYR A 155 21.63 -8.46 18.37
CA TYR A 155 21.85 -9.27 17.19
C TYR A 155 22.77 -8.56 16.20
N SER A 156 23.45 -9.35 15.38
CA SER A 156 24.21 -8.86 14.24
C SER A 156 24.01 -9.79 13.06
N LYS A 157 23.59 -9.23 11.93
CA LYS A 157 23.41 -9.95 10.67
C LYS A 157 22.51 -11.20 10.81
N GLY A 158 21.50 -11.11 11.66
CA GLY A 158 20.54 -12.19 11.91
C GLY A 158 20.92 -13.14 13.05
N ALA A 159 22.15 -13.10 13.56
CA ALA A 159 22.60 -13.95 14.65
C ALA A 159 22.55 -13.23 16.01
N PRO A 160 22.09 -13.89 17.09
CA PRO A 160 22.14 -13.29 18.42
C PRO A 160 23.60 -13.10 18.86
N THR A 161 23.90 -11.94 19.44
CA THR A 161 25.23 -11.60 20.03
C THR A 161 25.20 -11.57 21.53
N SER A 162 24.02 -11.64 22.14
CA SER A 162 23.80 -11.82 23.57
C SER A 162 22.69 -12.83 23.84
N GLN A 163 22.59 -13.29 25.10
CA GLN A 163 21.34 -13.93 25.57
C GLN A 163 20.30 -12.89 25.89
N VAL A 164 19.04 -13.31 26.13
CA VAL A 164 18.02 -12.43 26.70
C VAL A 164 18.39 -12.11 28.15
N GLU A 165 18.56 -10.84 28.45
CA GLU A 165 19.00 -10.35 29.76
C GLU A 165 17.98 -9.36 30.32
N VAL A 166 17.80 -9.35 31.64
CA VAL A 166 17.08 -8.30 32.36
C VAL A 166 18.04 -7.14 32.57
N VAL A 167 17.73 -5.98 31.95
CA VAL A 167 18.59 -4.79 32.00
C VAL A 167 18.02 -3.68 32.88
N GLY A 168 16.80 -3.82 33.38
CA GLY A 168 16.15 -2.81 34.21
C GLY A 168 14.73 -3.18 34.61
N GLU A 169 14.05 -2.21 35.24
CA GLU A 169 12.65 -2.29 35.61
C GLU A 169 11.88 -1.21 34.86
N CYS A 170 10.60 -1.46 34.57
CA CYS A 170 9.70 -0.52 33.89
C CYS A 170 8.32 -0.50 34.55
N THR A 171 7.62 0.60 34.34
CA THR A 171 6.20 0.77 34.74
C THR A 171 5.27 0.78 33.53
N ASP A 172 5.83 0.96 32.35
CA ASP A 172 5.16 0.92 31.04
C ASP A 172 5.32 -0.45 30.37
N ARG A 173 4.68 -0.61 29.22
CA ARG A 173 4.76 -1.83 28.40
C ARG A 173 5.03 -1.44 26.95
N GLY A 174 5.65 -2.33 26.22
CA GLY A 174 5.86 -2.12 24.80
C GLY A 174 7.07 -2.82 24.24
N THR A 175 7.33 -2.53 22.97
CA THR A 175 8.49 -3.03 22.22
C THR A 175 9.32 -1.87 21.74
N ILE A 176 10.64 -1.97 21.85
CA ILE A 176 11.60 -1.02 21.28
C ILE A 176 12.57 -1.82 20.41
N ILE A 177 12.56 -1.54 19.11
CA ILE A 177 13.50 -2.14 18.15
C ILE A 177 14.40 -1.05 17.61
N THR A 178 15.70 -1.17 17.87
CA THR A 178 16.72 -0.31 17.25
C THR A 178 17.54 -1.14 16.27
N PHE A 179 17.69 -0.68 15.03
CA PHE A 179 18.47 -1.41 14.04
C PHE A 179 19.28 -0.48 13.12
N LYS A 180 20.42 -1.00 12.64
CA LYS A 180 21.32 -0.32 11.72
C LYS A 180 21.49 -1.15 10.46
N PRO A 181 21.12 -0.65 9.27
CA PRO A 181 21.17 -1.42 8.02
C PRO A 181 22.62 -1.80 7.66
N ASP A 182 22.77 -2.94 6.99
CA ASP A 182 24.08 -3.45 6.55
C ASP A 182 24.46 -2.80 5.20
N GLY A 183 25.44 -1.88 5.23
CA GLY A 183 25.97 -1.21 4.03
C GLY A 183 26.62 -2.16 3.01
N SER A 184 26.92 -3.40 3.37
CA SER A 184 27.38 -4.40 2.40
C SER A 184 26.25 -4.95 1.52
N ILE A 185 25.00 -4.78 1.95
CA ILE A 185 23.79 -5.16 1.22
C ILE A 185 23.17 -3.93 0.55
N PHE A 186 22.96 -2.85 1.32
CA PHE A 186 22.45 -1.57 0.82
C PHE A 186 23.58 -0.71 0.27
N THR A 187 24.14 -1.14 -0.86
CA THR A 187 25.34 -0.52 -1.46
C THR A 187 25.07 0.84 -2.10
N HIS A 188 23.81 1.16 -2.43
CA HIS A 188 23.45 2.43 -3.04
C HIS A 188 23.31 3.55 -2.00
N THR A 189 22.67 3.25 -0.87
CA THR A 189 22.49 4.18 0.24
C THR A 189 22.10 3.44 1.50
N THR A 190 22.58 3.92 2.66
CA THR A 190 22.09 3.54 3.99
C THR A 190 21.43 4.71 4.69
N GLU A 191 21.25 5.83 3.99
CA GLU A 191 20.69 7.05 4.54
C GLU A 191 19.17 7.06 4.42
N TYR A 192 18.49 7.21 5.55
CA TYR A 192 17.03 7.33 5.60
C TYR A 192 16.59 8.75 5.25
N LYS A 193 15.55 8.85 4.42
CA LYS A 193 14.93 10.13 4.07
C LYS A 193 13.72 10.40 4.96
N TYR A 194 13.78 11.49 5.68
CA TYR A 194 12.72 11.93 6.59
C TYR A 194 11.35 11.99 5.92
N ASP A 195 11.27 12.64 4.75
CA ASP A 195 10.00 12.87 4.07
C ASP A 195 9.33 11.58 3.58
N ILE A 196 10.10 10.54 3.26
CA ILE A 196 9.57 9.22 2.89
C ILE A 196 8.89 8.58 4.11
N LEU A 197 9.54 8.60 5.28
CA LEU A 197 8.98 8.07 6.52
C LEU A 197 7.79 8.92 6.98
N ALA A 198 7.88 10.24 6.94
CA ALA A 198 6.81 11.16 7.30
C ALA A 198 5.54 10.90 6.48
N ASN A 199 5.67 10.71 5.17
CA ASN A 199 4.53 10.39 4.31
C ASN A 199 3.88 9.07 4.70
N ARG A 200 4.67 8.02 4.96
CA ARG A 200 4.14 6.73 5.38
C ARG A 200 3.45 6.78 6.73
N LEU A 201 4.03 7.46 7.73
CA LEU A 201 3.42 7.60 9.05
C LEU A 201 2.13 8.41 9.00
N ARG A 202 2.10 9.46 8.18
CA ARG A 202 0.86 10.24 7.93
C ARG A 202 -0.26 9.39 7.34
N GLU A 203 0.06 8.55 6.33
CA GLU A 203 -0.92 7.60 5.77
C GLU A 203 -1.45 6.64 6.85
N LEU A 204 -0.55 6.08 7.67
CA LEU A 204 -0.92 5.16 8.75
C LEU A 204 -1.78 5.83 9.82
N ALA A 205 -1.55 7.10 10.15
CA ALA A 205 -2.39 7.86 11.07
C ALA A 205 -3.82 8.03 10.53
N PHE A 206 -3.97 8.30 9.22
CA PHE A 206 -5.29 8.38 8.60
C PHE A 206 -6.00 7.02 8.50
N LEU A 207 -5.26 5.94 8.28
CA LEU A 207 -5.81 4.58 8.20
C LEU A 207 -6.21 4.02 9.57
N ASN A 208 -5.65 4.58 10.66
CA ASN A 208 -5.83 4.11 12.02
C ASN A 208 -6.20 5.28 12.95
N LYS A 209 -7.41 5.80 12.80
CA LYS A 209 -7.89 6.91 13.60
C LYS A 209 -7.68 6.70 15.10
N GLY A 210 -7.23 7.72 15.80
CA GLY A 210 -6.99 7.72 17.24
C GLY A 210 -5.64 7.13 17.67
N ILE A 211 -4.75 6.80 16.74
CA ILE A 211 -3.37 6.38 17.02
C ILE A 211 -2.41 7.55 16.80
N SER A 212 -1.52 7.75 17.74
CA SER A 212 -0.45 8.74 17.71
C SER A 212 0.80 8.12 17.06
N LEU A 213 1.32 8.76 16.03
CA LEU A 213 2.54 8.38 15.33
C LEU A 213 3.49 9.57 15.32
N ASN A 214 4.68 9.39 15.90
CA ASN A 214 5.66 10.45 16.04
C ASN A 214 6.91 10.11 15.22
N LEU A 215 7.45 11.07 14.51
CA LEU A 215 8.72 10.93 13.78
C LEU A 215 9.72 11.95 14.28
N TYR A 216 10.87 11.46 14.72
CA TYR A 216 11.99 12.28 15.19
C TYR A 216 13.21 12.04 14.29
N ASP A 217 13.83 13.10 13.80
CA ASP A 217 15.16 13.06 13.17
C ASP A 217 16.17 13.73 14.10
N LYS A 218 17.02 12.92 14.72
CA LYS A 218 18.06 13.42 15.63
C LYS A 218 19.31 13.87 14.90
N ARG A 219 19.39 13.70 13.58
CA ARG A 219 20.48 14.21 12.77
C ARG A 219 20.35 15.73 12.66
N PRO A 220 21.33 16.51 13.09
CA PRO A 220 21.25 17.96 12.97
C PRO A 220 21.33 18.39 11.51
N ASP A 221 20.55 19.38 11.14
CA ASP A 221 20.69 20.08 9.86
C ASP A 221 21.92 21.02 9.86
N GLU A 222 22.10 21.78 8.77
CA GLU A 222 23.21 22.75 8.64
C GLU A 222 23.20 23.85 9.72
N GLU A 223 22.06 24.10 10.36
CA GLU A 223 21.88 25.07 11.46
C GLU A 223 21.96 24.40 12.84
N GLY A 224 22.17 23.09 12.92
CA GLY A 224 22.23 22.32 14.17
C GLY A 224 20.85 21.99 14.76
N LYS A 225 19.76 22.14 13.98
CA LYS A 225 18.38 21.83 14.41
C LYS A 225 18.01 20.41 14.07
N THR A 226 17.20 19.79 14.92
CA THR A 226 16.55 18.50 14.69
C THR A 226 15.14 18.71 14.15
N ARG A 227 14.56 17.70 13.52
CA ARG A 227 13.23 17.73 12.94
C ARG A 227 12.32 16.73 13.63
N GLU A 228 11.06 17.13 13.90
CA GLU A 228 10.03 16.27 14.45
C GLU A 228 8.66 16.58 13.83
N ASP A 229 7.85 15.56 13.65
CA ASP A 229 6.46 15.66 13.22
C ASP A 229 5.60 14.70 14.04
N HIS A 230 4.37 15.14 14.36
CA HIS A 230 3.35 14.36 15.03
C HIS A 230 2.17 14.13 14.09
N PHE A 231 1.79 12.87 13.89
CA PHE A 231 0.68 12.46 13.03
C PHE A 231 -0.43 11.83 13.86
N TYR A 232 -1.59 12.40 13.78
CA TYR A 232 -2.79 11.93 14.47
C TYR A 232 -4.03 12.31 13.66
N SER A 233 -5.03 11.45 13.59
CA SER A 233 -6.29 11.73 12.91
C SER A 233 -7.49 11.30 13.75
N GLU A 234 -8.46 12.17 13.87
CA GLU A 234 -9.74 11.88 14.54
C GLU A 234 -10.79 11.35 13.57
N GLU A 235 -10.80 11.88 12.33
CA GLU A 235 -11.79 11.53 11.31
C GLU A 235 -11.29 10.44 10.32
N GLY A 236 -10.01 10.02 10.41
CA GLY A 236 -9.47 8.92 9.62
C GLY A 236 -9.48 9.17 8.11
N LEU A 237 -10.16 8.30 7.35
CA LEU A 237 -10.16 8.39 5.88
C LEU A 237 -10.79 9.68 5.34
N LYS A 238 -11.67 10.34 6.08
CA LYS A 238 -12.22 11.64 5.68
C LYS A 238 -11.12 12.71 5.63
N GLU A 239 -10.26 12.77 6.65
CA GLU A 239 -9.10 13.68 6.64
C GLU A 239 -8.10 13.28 5.56
N PHE A 240 -7.94 11.99 5.31
CA PHE A 240 -7.06 11.51 4.25
C PHE A 240 -7.50 12.02 2.86
N VAL A 241 -8.79 11.92 2.54
CA VAL A 241 -9.32 12.45 1.28
C VAL A 241 -9.12 13.97 1.18
N LYS A 242 -9.39 14.73 2.26
CA LYS A 242 -9.11 16.17 2.32
C LYS A 242 -7.62 16.48 2.05
N TYR A 243 -6.73 15.72 2.66
CA TYR A 243 -5.29 15.86 2.47
C TYR A 243 -4.88 15.59 1.01
N LEU A 244 -5.40 14.52 0.40
CA LEU A 244 -5.12 14.16 -0.99
C LEU A 244 -5.65 15.18 -1.99
N ASP A 245 -6.77 15.84 -1.68
CA ASP A 245 -7.41 16.84 -2.56
C ASP A 245 -6.83 18.25 -2.40
N ALA A 246 -6.12 18.53 -1.31
CA ALA A 246 -5.63 19.88 -0.98
C ALA A 246 -4.84 20.57 -2.11
N THR A 247 -4.22 19.80 -2.99
CA THR A 247 -3.39 20.30 -4.11
C THR A 247 -3.93 19.95 -5.50
N ARG A 248 -5.13 19.34 -5.61
CA ARG A 248 -5.60 18.76 -6.88
C ARG A 248 -6.68 19.55 -7.58
N GLY A 249 -7.64 20.06 -6.85
CA GLY A 249 -8.78 20.80 -7.43
C GLY A 249 -9.75 21.28 -6.38
N THR A 250 -10.77 22.00 -6.83
CA THR A 250 -11.85 22.47 -5.96
C THR A 250 -12.93 21.40 -5.83
N PRO A 251 -13.34 21.00 -4.61
CA PRO A 251 -14.43 20.07 -4.43
C PRO A 251 -15.72 20.59 -5.11
N ILE A 252 -16.41 19.72 -5.84
CA ILE A 252 -17.72 20.03 -6.45
C ILE A 252 -18.89 19.65 -5.56
N VAL A 253 -18.61 18.87 -4.49
CA VAL A 253 -19.54 18.53 -3.41
C VAL A 253 -18.90 18.91 -2.08
N GLU A 254 -19.68 19.46 -1.15
CA GLU A 254 -19.15 19.95 0.13
C GLU A 254 -18.79 18.82 1.08
N GLN A 255 -19.60 17.76 1.08
CA GLN A 255 -19.43 16.64 2.00
C GLN A 255 -18.62 15.51 1.37
N ILE A 256 -17.76 14.91 2.20
CA ILE A 256 -17.09 13.66 1.83
C ILE A 256 -18.08 12.51 1.95
N ILE A 257 -18.26 11.76 0.89
CA ILE A 257 -19.05 10.52 0.89
C ILE A 257 -18.26 9.49 1.67
N TYR A 258 -18.81 9.01 2.78
CA TYR A 258 -18.14 8.11 3.70
C TYR A 258 -19.00 6.92 4.07
N LEU A 259 -18.39 5.75 4.13
CA LEU A 259 -18.97 4.55 4.67
C LEU A 259 -17.96 3.79 5.53
N ASP A 260 -18.43 3.20 6.62
CA ASP A 260 -17.70 2.27 7.48
C ASP A 260 -18.70 1.17 7.88
N THR A 261 -18.54 -0.01 7.30
CA THR A 261 -19.49 -1.11 7.45
C THR A 261 -18.81 -2.46 7.28
N GLU A 262 -19.47 -3.51 7.74
CA GLU A 262 -19.06 -4.89 7.50
C GLU A 262 -20.02 -5.57 6.53
N LYS A 263 -19.48 -6.20 5.48
CA LYS A 263 -20.24 -7.03 4.54
C LYS A 263 -19.56 -8.38 4.34
N ASN A 264 -20.33 -9.45 4.47
CA ASN A 264 -19.84 -10.82 4.34
C ASN A 264 -18.61 -11.12 5.23
N GLY A 265 -18.56 -10.56 6.45
CA GLY A 265 -17.42 -10.71 7.36
C GLY A 265 -16.18 -9.89 7.00
N VAL A 266 -16.28 -8.99 6.01
CA VAL A 266 -15.19 -8.08 5.61
C VAL A 266 -15.54 -6.66 6.04
N PRO A 267 -14.80 -6.05 6.98
CA PRO A 267 -14.88 -4.63 7.26
C PRO A 267 -14.41 -3.81 6.04
N VAL A 268 -15.27 -2.89 5.60
CA VAL A 268 -15.05 -2.02 4.44
C VAL A 268 -15.23 -0.59 4.87
N GLU A 269 -14.17 0.20 4.73
CA GLU A 269 -14.19 1.63 4.97
C GLU A 269 -13.81 2.37 3.68
N VAL A 270 -14.63 3.32 3.27
CA VAL A 270 -14.38 4.13 2.07
C VAL A 270 -14.70 5.58 2.36
N ALA A 271 -13.80 6.46 1.96
CA ALA A 271 -14.06 7.89 1.87
C ALA A 271 -13.79 8.36 0.45
N MET A 272 -14.66 9.21 -0.11
CA MET A 272 -14.48 9.73 -1.46
C MET A 272 -15.10 11.12 -1.63
N GLN A 273 -14.53 11.89 -2.54
CA GLN A 273 -15.00 13.23 -2.93
C GLN A 273 -14.76 13.47 -4.42
N TYR A 274 -15.63 14.24 -5.03
CA TYR A 274 -15.45 14.70 -6.40
C TYR A 274 -14.95 16.14 -6.42
N ASN A 275 -13.99 16.44 -7.29
CA ASN A 275 -13.42 17.74 -7.55
C ASN A 275 -13.46 18.10 -9.03
N ASP A 276 -13.04 19.32 -9.39
CA ASP A 276 -13.03 19.82 -10.76
C ASP A 276 -11.85 19.34 -11.62
N SER A 277 -10.94 18.53 -11.07
CA SER A 277 -9.79 17.97 -11.80
C SER A 277 -10.21 16.97 -12.89
N PHE A 278 -9.26 16.58 -13.75
CA PHE A 278 -9.47 15.67 -14.89
C PHE A 278 -8.88 14.28 -14.67
N SER A 279 -8.41 13.96 -13.48
CA SER A 279 -7.76 12.70 -13.17
C SER A 279 -8.42 11.95 -12.01
N GLU A 280 -8.36 10.61 -12.08
CA GLU A 280 -8.68 9.72 -10.96
C GLU A 280 -7.53 9.74 -9.93
N ASN A 281 -7.87 9.77 -8.64
CA ASN A 281 -6.94 9.67 -7.52
C ASN A 281 -7.48 8.68 -6.49
N VAL A 282 -7.33 7.40 -6.75
CA VAL A 282 -7.86 6.34 -5.89
C VAL A 282 -6.73 5.58 -5.24
N HIS A 283 -6.72 5.58 -3.92
CA HIS A 283 -5.79 4.82 -3.07
C HIS A 283 -6.51 3.63 -2.47
N SER A 284 -5.86 2.47 -2.44
CA SER A 284 -6.46 1.25 -1.92
C SER A 284 -5.54 0.54 -0.93
N TYR A 285 -6.14 0.06 0.17
CA TYR A 285 -5.43 -0.53 1.30
C TYR A 285 -6.10 -1.84 1.75
N VAL A 286 -5.27 -2.78 2.14
CA VAL A 286 -5.68 -4.04 2.76
C VAL A 286 -4.87 -4.22 4.04
N ASN A 287 -5.52 -4.25 5.21
CA ASN A 287 -4.84 -4.35 6.51
C ASN A 287 -3.73 -3.27 6.64
N ASN A 288 -4.02 -2.03 6.25
CA ASN A 288 -3.09 -0.88 6.21
C ASN A 288 -1.95 -0.97 5.17
N ILE A 289 -1.87 -2.05 4.38
CA ILE A 289 -0.89 -2.19 3.31
C ILE A 289 -1.40 -1.48 2.06
N ASN A 290 -0.59 -0.60 1.49
CA ASN A 290 -0.92 0.07 0.23
C ASN A 290 -0.81 -0.91 -0.95
N THR A 291 -1.96 -1.20 -1.57
CA THR A 291 -2.04 -2.06 -2.75
C THR A 291 -1.94 -1.22 -4.02
N ILE A 292 -0.72 -0.84 -4.39
CA ILE A 292 -0.45 0.09 -5.50
C ILE A 292 -0.93 -0.43 -6.87
N GLU A 293 -1.03 -1.74 -7.05
CA GLU A 293 -1.58 -2.40 -8.23
C GLU A 293 -3.08 -2.73 -8.08
N GLY A 294 -3.69 -2.31 -6.97
CA GLY A 294 -5.09 -2.54 -6.66
C GLY A 294 -5.41 -3.97 -6.26
N GLY A 295 -6.42 -4.56 -6.88
CA GLY A 295 -6.89 -5.91 -6.61
C GLY A 295 -8.41 -6.01 -6.59
N THR A 296 -8.93 -7.08 -6.00
CA THR A 296 -10.36 -7.40 -5.99
C THR A 296 -11.21 -6.35 -5.28
N HIS A 297 -10.73 -5.77 -4.18
CA HIS A 297 -11.42 -4.67 -3.45
C HIS A 297 -11.59 -3.43 -4.32
N LEU A 298 -10.54 -3.01 -5.07
CA LEU A 298 -10.61 -1.88 -5.99
C LEU A 298 -11.52 -2.19 -7.19
N THR A 299 -11.51 -3.43 -7.67
CA THR A 299 -12.43 -3.90 -8.72
C THR A 299 -13.89 -3.81 -8.27
N GLY A 300 -14.18 -4.26 -7.04
CA GLY A 300 -15.50 -4.14 -6.42
C GLY A 300 -15.94 -2.69 -6.28
N PHE A 301 -15.05 -1.81 -5.80
CA PHE A 301 -15.28 -0.38 -5.70
C PHE A 301 -15.65 0.26 -7.03
N ARG A 302 -14.82 0.07 -8.08
CA ARG A 302 -15.05 0.65 -9.42
C ARG A 302 -16.34 0.15 -10.06
N ARG A 303 -16.67 -1.11 -9.86
CA ARG A 303 -17.91 -1.71 -10.37
C ARG A 303 -19.13 -1.12 -9.69
N ALA A 304 -19.15 -1.04 -8.36
CA ALA A 304 -20.25 -0.47 -7.60
C ALA A 304 -20.46 1.01 -7.91
N LEU A 305 -19.37 1.79 -7.93
CA LEU A 305 -19.40 3.22 -8.25
C LEU A 305 -20.08 3.46 -9.60
N THR A 306 -19.56 2.80 -10.65
CA THR A 306 -20.07 2.96 -12.01
C THR A 306 -21.53 2.56 -12.12
N ARG A 307 -21.91 1.41 -11.57
CA ARG A 307 -23.28 0.88 -11.63
C ARG A 307 -24.27 1.79 -10.89
N THR A 308 -23.92 2.23 -9.68
CA THR A 308 -24.85 3.02 -8.85
C THR A 308 -25.04 4.42 -9.42
N LEU A 309 -23.98 5.10 -9.83
CA LEU A 309 -24.08 6.42 -10.46
C LEU A 309 -24.81 6.36 -11.80
N LYS A 310 -24.53 5.33 -12.62
CA LYS A 310 -25.22 5.14 -13.90
C LYS A 310 -26.72 4.94 -13.70
N LYS A 311 -27.10 4.06 -12.77
CA LYS A 311 -28.50 3.81 -12.44
C LYS A 311 -29.21 5.11 -12.00
N TYR A 312 -28.60 5.85 -11.06
CA TYR A 312 -29.17 7.13 -10.60
C TYR A 312 -29.33 8.14 -11.75
N ALA A 313 -28.33 8.24 -12.63
CA ALA A 313 -28.37 9.16 -13.77
C ALA A 313 -29.44 8.75 -14.84
N GLU A 314 -29.70 7.46 -15.00
CA GLU A 314 -30.77 6.93 -15.84
C GLU A 314 -32.15 7.20 -15.21
N ASP A 315 -32.33 6.84 -13.94
CA ASP A 315 -33.62 6.99 -13.22
C ASP A 315 -34.01 8.47 -13.07
N SER A 316 -33.05 9.38 -12.90
CA SER A 316 -33.27 10.84 -12.85
C SER A 316 -33.48 11.48 -14.20
N GLY A 317 -33.38 10.73 -15.31
CA GLY A 317 -33.53 11.23 -16.68
C GLY A 317 -32.41 12.14 -17.17
N MET A 318 -31.31 12.29 -16.43
CA MET A 318 -30.21 13.19 -16.79
C MET A 318 -29.44 12.73 -18.03
N LEU A 319 -29.51 11.45 -18.39
CA LEU A 319 -28.85 10.88 -19.56
C LEU A 319 -29.73 10.94 -20.86
N ALA A 320 -31.01 11.34 -20.78
CA ALA A 320 -31.95 11.27 -21.88
C ALA A 320 -31.52 12.06 -23.14
N LYS A 321 -30.66 13.08 -22.99
CA LYS A 321 -30.17 13.91 -24.12
C LYS A 321 -28.82 13.46 -24.67
N LEU A 322 -28.16 12.49 -24.05
CA LEU A 322 -26.87 11.96 -24.51
C LEU A 322 -27.06 11.02 -25.69
N LYS A 323 -26.25 11.24 -26.74
CA LYS A 323 -26.29 10.45 -28.00
C LYS A 323 -25.12 9.47 -28.11
N PHE A 324 -24.39 9.27 -27.02
CA PHE A 324 -23.22 8.39 -26.95
C PHE A 324 -23.12 7.73 -25.55
N ASP A 325 -22.39 6.63 -25.46
CA ASP A 325 -22.24 5.85 -24.23
C ASP A 325 -21.24 6.49 -23.25
N ILE A 326 -21.55 6.39 -21.97
CA ILE A 326 -20.64 6.75 -20.88
C ILE A 326 -19.80 5.53 -20.52
N ASN A 327 -18.49 5.70 -20.43
CA ASN A 327 -17.55 4.67 -20.04
C ASN A 327 -17.31 4.68 -18.51
N GLY A 328 -16.81 3.58 -17.95
CA GLY A 328 -16.46 3.49 -16.55
C GLY A 328 -15.44 4.55 -16.09
N ASP A 329 -14.52 4.97 -16.97
CA ASP A 329 -13.51 6.00 -16.67
C ASP A 329 -14.13 7.39 -16.49
N ASP A 330 -15.21 7.70 -17.23
CA ASP A 330 -15.90 8.99 -17.11
C ASP A 330 -16.51 9.19 -15.71
N PHE A 331 -16.88 8.09 -15.02
CA PHE A 331 -17.38 8.12 -13.64
C PHE A 331 -16.29 8.37 -12.61
N ARG A 332 -15.02 8.25 -12.98
CA ARG A 332 -13.88 8.41 -12.08
C ARG A 332 -13.07 9.69 -12.33
N GLU A 333 -13.40 10.45 -13.37
CA GLU A 333 -12.79 11.75 -13.62
C GLU A 333 -13.12 12.72 -12.50
N GLY A 334 -12.09 13.30 -11.87
CA GLY A 334 -12.22 14.19 -10.71
C GLY A 334 -12.55 13.48 -9.40
N LEU A 335 -12.47 12.15 -9.34
CA LEU A 335 -12.69 11.37 -8.13
C LEU A 335 -11.39 11.25 -7.33
N THR A 336 -11.42 11.65 -6.06
CA THR A 336 -10.45 11.22 -5.05
C THR A 336 -11.14 10.26 -4.09
N ALA A 337 -10.54 9.09 -3.87
CA ALA A 337 -11.10 8.09 -2.97
C ALA A 337 -10.00 7.29 -2.25
N VAL A 338 -10.31 6.88 -1.04
CA VAL A 338 -9.52 5.91 -0.26
C VAL A 338 -10.42 4.73 0.06
N VAL A 339 -9.97 3.54 -0.32
CA VAL A 339 -10.67 2.26 -0.08
C VAL A 339 -9.82 1.42 0.85
N SER A 340 -10.29 1.14 2.04
CA SER A 340 -9.61 0.32 3.05
C SER A 340 -10.47 -0.87 3.42
N VAL A 341 -9.89 -2.06 3.37
CA VAL A 341 -10.55 -3.30 3.80
C VAL A 341 -9.70 -4.02 4.83
N LYS A 342 -10.36 -4.72 5.76
CA LYS A 342 -9.70 -5.59 6.73
C LYS A 342 -10.04 -7.05 6.40
N VAL A 343 -9.02 -7.83 6.04
CA VAL A 343 -9.16 -9.21 5.60
C VAL A 343 -8.37 -10.11 6.54
N GLN A 344 -8.99 -11.17 7.05
CA GLN A 344 -8.32 -12.08 8.01
C GLN A 344 -7.20 -12.89 7.34
N GLU A 345 -7.44 -13.38 6.13
CA GLU A 345 -6.49 -14.19 5.35
C GLU A 345 -6.33 -13.58 3.95
N PRO A 346 -5.62 -12.44 3.81
CA PRO A 346 -5.46 -11.81 2.52
C PRO A 346 -4.48 -12.60 1.65
N GLN A 347 -4.90 -12.80 0.40
CA GLN A 347 -4.10 -13.46 -0.64
C GLN A 347 -3.55 -12.38 -1.56
N PHE A 348 -2.24 -12.16 -1.50
CA PHE A 348 -1.56 -11.17 -2.35
C PHE A 348 -0.83 -11.83 -3.51
N GLU A 349 -0.78 -11.15 -4.63
CA GLU A 349 0.11 -11.50 -5.73
C GLU A 349 1.55 -11.09 -5.36
N GLY A 350 2.33 -12.02 -4.77
CA GLY A 350 3.73 -11.83 -4.41
C GLY A 350 3.99 -11.26 -3.02
N GLN A 351 5.27 -11.29 -2.62
CA GLN A 351 5.76 -10.91 -1.29
C GLN A 351 5.62 -9.40 -1.02
N THR A 352 5.66 -8.57 -2.04
CA THR A 352 5.53 -7.10 -1.92
C THR A 352 4.10 -6.64 -1.64
N LYS A 353 3.12 -7.56 -1.64
CA LYS A 353 1.71 -7.32 -1.26
C LYS A 353 1.02 -6.20 -2.07
N THR A 354 1.43 -6.01 -3.33
CA THR A 354 0.97 -4.88 -4.16
C THR A 354 -0.44 -5.04 -4.70
N LYS A 355 -0.97 -6.28 -4.77
CA LYS A 355 -2.28 -6.58 -5.35
C LYS A 355 -3.01 -7.68 -4.58
N LEU A 356 -4.27 -7.42 -4.23
CA LEU A 356 -5.14 -8.38 -3.53
C LEU A 356 -5.85 -9.32 -4.51
N GLY A 357 -5.86 -10.62 -4.19
CA GLY A 357 -6.46 -11.67 -5.01
C GLY A 357 -7.78 -12.27 -4.49
N ASN A 358 -8.20 -11.97 -3.26
CA ASN A 358 -9.41 -12.55 -2.64
C ASN A 358 -10.70 -12.18 -3.38
N ASP A 359 -11.34 -13.11 -4.07
CA ASP A 359 -12.55 -12.86 -4.86
C ASP A 359 -13.76 -12.41 -4.02
N GLU A 360 -13.92 -12.95 -2.81
CA GLU A 360 -15.02 -12.61 -1.89
C GLU A 360 -15.01 -11.13 -1.48
N VAL A 361 -13.84 -10.51 -1.44
CA VAL A 361 -13.68 -9.09 -1.07
C VAL A 361 -14.29 -8.17 -2.12
N ALA A 362 -14.22 -8.55 -3.41
CA ALA A 362 -14.84 -7.75 -4.47
C ALA A 362 -16.36 -7.63 -4.29
N ALA A 363 -17.02 -8.72 -3.88
CA ALA A 363 -18.46 -8.74 -3.64
C ALA A 363 -18.83 -7.93 -2.38
N ALA A 364 -18.01 -8.02 -1.32
CA ALA A 364 -18.23 -7.28 -0.09
C ALA A 364 -18.15 -5.76 -0.31
N VAL A 365 -17.11 -5.29 -0.98
CA VAL A 365 -16.93 -3.87 -1.30
C VAL A 365 -18.02 -3.36 -2.26
N ASP A 366 -18.36 -4.17 -3.29
CA ASP A 366 -19.43 -3.83 -4.24
C ASP A 366 -20.77 -3.61 -3.53
N GLN A 367 -21.17 -4.52 -2.63
CA GLN A 367 -22.42 -4.40 -1.90
C GLN A 367 -22.41 -3.24 -0.89
N ALA A 368 -21.31 -3.07 -0.16
CA ALA A 368 -21.16 -1.99 0.82
C ALA A 368 -21.30 -0.62 0.15
N LEU A 369 -20.52 -0.39 -0.92
CA LEU A 369 -20.53 0.89 -1.61
C LEU A 369 -21.86 1.14 -2.35
N ALA A 370 -22.42 0.14 -3.04
CA ALA A 370 -23.67 0.32 -3.77
C ALA A 370 -24.83 0.73 -2.86
N SER A 371 -24.91 0.15 -1.65
CA SER A 371 -25.91 0.53 -0.65
C SER A 371 -25.68 1.98 -0.18
N ALA A 372 -24.51 2.26 0.38
CA ALA A 372 -24.22 3.56 0.99
C ALA A 372 -24.24 4.72 -0.03
N LEU A 373 -23.70 4.49 -1.24
CA LEU A 373 -23.72 5.49 -2.29
C LEU A 373 -25.16 5.72 -2.82
N GLY A 374 -25.97 4.66 -2.94
CA GLY A 374 -27.37 4.78 -3.32
C GLY A 374 -28.16 5.66 -2.37
N ASP A 375 -28.06 5.37 -1.07
CA ASP A 375 -28.70 6.14 0.00
C ASP A 375 -28.21 7.61 -0.02
N TYR A 376 -26.89 7.83 -0.14
CA TYR A 376 -26.33 9.18 -0.22
C TYR A 376 -26.89 10.00 -1.40
N LEU A 377 -26.98 9.40 -2.58
CA LEU A 377 -27.48 10.10 -3.79
C LEU A 377 -28.96 10.47 -3.68
N GLU A 378 -29.77 9.63 -3.01
CA GLU A 378 -31.18 9.92 -2.76
C GLU A 378 -31.36 11.02 -1.68
N GLU A 379 -30.55 10.99 -0.63
CA GLU A 379 -30.60 11.99 0.44
C GLU A 379 -30.03 13.35 0.04
N ASN A 380 -29.06 13.36 -0.92
CA ASN A 380 -28.34 14.57 -1.33
C ASN A 380 -28.50 14.87 -2.84
N PRO A 381 -29.71 15.21 -3.32
CA PRO A 381 -30.00 15.36 -4.75
C PRO A 381 -29.21 16.48 -5.43
N LYS A 382 -28.74 17.49 -4.68
CA LYS A 382 -27.89 18.57 -5.23
C LYS A 382 -26.51 18.03 -5.57
N ASP A 383 -25.91 17.28 -4.65
CA ASP A 383 -24.59 16.67 -4.82
C ASP A 383 -24.63 15.59 -5.90
N ALA A 384 -25.67 14.75 -5.88
CA ALA A 384 -25.91 13.75 -6.91
C ALA A 384 -25.97 14.36 -8.31
N LYS A 385 -26.69 15.49 -8.46
CA LYS A 385 -26.75 16.22 -9.72
C LYS A 385 -25.39 16.77 -10.14
N ALA A 386 -24.62 17.35 -9.22
CA ALA A 386 -23.29 17.88 -9.50
C ALA A 386 -22.34 16.78 -9.97
N ILE A 387 -22.32 15.63 -9.27
CA ILE A 387 -21.51 14.45 -9.64
C ILE A 387 -21.89 13.95 -11.04
N VAL A 388 -23.20 13.74 -11.31
CA VAL A 388 -23.65 13.25 -12.62
C VAL A 388 -23.33 14.26 -13.75
N GLN A 389 -23.43 15.57 -13.46
CA GLN A 389 -23.02 16.59 -14.42
C GLN A 389 -21.53 16.54 -14.75
N LYS A 390 -20.67 16.29 -13.76
CA LYS A 390 -19.23 16.08 -13.97
C LYS A 390 -18.98 14.86 -14.85
N VAL A 391 -19.65 13.73 -14.60
CA VAL A 391 -19.57 12.52 -15.42
C VAL A 391 -20.00 12.79 -16.88
N ILE A 392 -21.11 13.51 -17.09
CA ILE A 392 -21.59 13.89 -18.42
C ILE A 392 -20.57 14.78 -19.14
N LEU A 393 -19.96 15.73 -18.42
CA LEU A 393 -18.93 16.61 -18.96
C LEU A 393 -17.71 15.81 -19.42
N ALA A 394 -17.20 14.88 -18.58
CA ALA A 394 -16.10 13.98 -18.90
C ALA A 394 -16.38 13.14 -20.14
N ALA A 395 -17.55 12.50 -20.20
CA ALA A 395 -17.98 11.71 -21.35
C ALA A 395 -18.09 12.55 -22.63
N THR A 396 -18.59 13.78 -22.52
CA THR A 396 -18.70 14.72 -23.65
C THR A 396 -17.33 15.14 -24.17
N ALA A 397 -16.43 15.49 -23.27
CA ALA A 397 -15.05 15.86 -23.61
C ALA A 397 -14.29 14.69 -24.28
N ARG A 398 -14.41 13.49 -23.76
CA ARG A 398 -13.85 12.27 -24.35
C ARG A 398 -14.41 12.02 -25.76
N HIS A 399 -15.73 12.14 -25.95
CA HIS A 399 -16.37 11.95 -27.23
C HIS A 399 -15.92 12.99 -28.26
N ALA A 400 -15.85 14.28 -27.87
CA ALA A 400 -15.35 15.35 -28.72
C ALA A 400 -13.88 15.15 -29.11
N ALA A 401 -13.03 14.76 -28.18
CA ALA A 401 -11.62 14.45 -28.45
C ALA A 401 -11.46 13.30 -29.45
N ARG A 402 -12.24 12.22 -29.28
CA ARG A 402 -12.25 11.09 -30.23
C ARG A 402 -12.65 11.53 -31.63
N HIS A 403 -13.74 12.28 -31.74
CA HIS A 403 -14.22 12.79 -33.03
C HIS A 403 -13.19 13.70 -33.72
N ALA A 404 -12.55 14.59 -32.97
CA ALA A 404 -11.47 15.44 -33.49
C ALA A 404 -10.27 14.62 -34.02
N ARG A 405 -9.85 13.56 -33.30
CA ARG A 405 -8.81 12.66 -33.79
C ARG A 405 -9.20 11.92 -35.08
N GLU A 406 -10.42 11.42 -35.15
CA GLU A 406 -10.94 10.77 -36.36
C GLU A 406 -10.94 11.72 -37.57
N LEU A 407 -11.31 12.99 -37.39
CA LEU A 407 -11.26 14.00 -38.45
C LEU A 407 -9.81 14.29 -38.90
N VAL A 408 -8.87 14.39 -37.99
CA VAL A 408 -7.44 14.60 -38.33
C VAL A 408 -6.89 13.39 -39.08
N GLN A 409 -7.16 12.16 -38.62
CA GLN A 409 -6.73 10.95 -39.31
C GLN A 409 -7.27 10.84 -40.73
N ARG A 410 -8.56 11.19 -40.94
CA ARG A 410 -9.13 11.21 -42.28
C ARG A 410 -8.42 12.22 -43.19
N LYS A 411 -8.14 13.42 -42.70
CA LYS A 411 -7.41 14.43 -43.47
C LYS A 411 -6.02 13.97 -43.86
N THR A 412 -5.31 13.25 -42.97
CA THR A 412 -3.95 12.80 -43.22
C THR A 412 -3.89 11.65 -44.21
N VAL A 413 -4.86 10.72 -44.22
CA VAL A 413 -4.95 9.62 -45.18
C VAL A 413 -5.28 10.11 -46.57
N LEU A 414 -6.12 11.16 -46.69
CA LEU A 414 -6.51 11.76 -47.96
C LEU A 414 -5.50 12.77 -48.54
N SER A 415 -4.67 13.39 -47.68
CA SER A 415 -3.65 14.34 -48.16
C SER A 415 -2.44 13.69 -48.79
N GLY A 416 -2.28 12.36 -48.68
CA GLY A 416 -1.16 11.58 -49.30
C GLY A 416 -1.48 11.07 -50.73
N ALA A 417 -2.75 11.03 -51.14
CA ALA A 417 -3.18 10.70 -52.50
C ALA A 417 -4.09 11.83 -52.97
N GLY A 418 -3.49 12.88 -53.50
CA GLY A 418 -4.24 14.02 -54.01
C GLY A 418 -5.32 13.58 -55.01
N LEU A 419 -6.59 13.66 -54.61
CA LEU A 419 -7.67 13.55 -55.53
C LEU A 419 -7.53 14.63 -56.64
N PRO A 420 -7.68 14.28 -57.90
CA PRO A 420 -7.64 15.29 -58.97
C PRO A 420 -8.60 16.44 -58.63
N GLY A 421 -8.15 17.69 -58.81
CA GLY A 421 -8.74 18.93 -58.27
C GLY A 421 -10.21 19.25 -58.56
N LYS A 422 -10.99 18.26 -58.97
CA LYS A 422 -12.46 18.38 -59.16
C LYS A 422 -13.26 17.33 -58.37
N LEU A 423 -12.62 16.45 -57.56
CA LEU A 423 -13.31 15.43 -56.76
C LEU A 423 -13.28 15.84 -55.30
N ALA A 424 -14.43 15.76 -54.63
CA ALA A 424 -14.59 15.94 -53.20
C ALA A 424 -14.79 14.58 -52.54
N ASP A 425 -14.26 14.40 -51.31
CA ASP A 425 -14.46 13.20 -50.56
C ASP A 425 -15.91 13.05 -50.06
N CYS A 426 -16.45 11.83 -50.16
CA CYS A 426 -17.76 11.51 -49.62
C CYS A 426 -17.70 11.31 -48.11
N SER A 427 -18.45 12.09 -47.33
CA SER A 427 -18.53 12.01 -45.88
C SER A 427 -19.35 10.80 -45.36
N SER A 428 -20.07 10.09 -46.24
CA SER A 428 -20.88 8.92 -45.88
C SER A 428 -20.04 7.67 -45.72
N ARG A 429 -20.33 6.88 -44.69
CA ARG A 429 -19.76 5.54 -44.47
C ARG A 429 -20.59 4.44 -45.16
N ASP A 430 -21.81 4.76 -45.57
CA ASP A 430 -22.70 3.82 -46.23
C ASP A 430 -22.45 3.86 -47.73
N ARG A 431 -21.88 2.78 -48.24
CA ARG A 431 -21.55 2.63 -49.67
C ARG A 431 -22.77 2.65 -50.57
N SER A 432 -23.97 2.35 -50.03
CA SER A 432 -25.22 2.32 -50.80
C SER A 432 -25.75 3.69 -51.15
N ILE A 433 -25.32 4.73 -50.43
CA ILE A 433 -25.73 6.13 -50.62
C ILE A 433 -24.57 7.05 -51.00
N ALA A 434 -23.35 6.49 -51.17
CA ALA A 434 -22.18 7.24 -51.59
C ALA A 434 -22.05 7.17 -53.12
N GLU A 435 -22.35 8.27 -53.77
CA GLU A 435 -22.02 8.46 -55.20
C GLU A 435 -20.63 9.10 -55.33
N ILE A 436 -19.85 8.59 -56.29
CA ILE A 436 -18.51 9.10 -56.63
C ILE A 436 -18.64 10.16 -57.71
#